data_f9e88d764a1b961bfb9255523afe8dd6
#
_entry.id   f9e88d764a1b961bfb9255523afe8dd6
#
_cell.length_a   1.000
_cell.length_b   1.000
_cell.length_c   1.000
_cell.angle_alpha   90.00
_cell.angle_beta   90.00
_cell.angle_gamma   90.00
#
_symmetry.space_group_name_H-M   'P 1'
#
loop_
_entity.id
_entity.type
_entity.pdbx_description
1 polymer ?
#
loop_
_entity_poly.entity_id
_entity_poly.type
_entity_poly.pdbx_seq_one_letter_code
_entity_poly.pdbx_strand_id
1 'polypeptide(L)'
;MPTGRQVHIDSAMSGLMVAAFETAGDFVAGRLFPPVPVSKQSDRYYTLRKEAWLAMPSTFRAPKTRANRIEFDISSDSYFADNYALAAEIPLEDLANADAALNLRASNTQLISTGLLRDWEQRAQAVAISNVSTVVRLTGTSNAEAWDAINSADIIEQIASGHQSIYDNTGLRANTLILDYKSYMLAKRNARAFEKFKYRSDGPPLLSDGQLSEMFMVDNLIVARSQKNNANPTAVASITSIWGPTALLVRVEQAVSLQTATYGLSMRWTDPTLGVPLAVETMIEDGAGSRKVEVLEAGYFQDEKVVASALGYYINTKSGVVW
;
A
#
# COMPACT_ATOMS: atom_id res chain seq x y z
N MET A 1 21.17 27.63 11.88
CA MET A 1 20.93 26.82 10.67
C MET A 1 22.28 26.24 10.26
N PRO A 2 22.38 24.90 10.09
CA PRO A 2 23.62 24.32 9.57
C PRO A 2 23.90 24.90 8.21
N THR A 3 25.14 25.32 7.98
CA THR A 3 25.58 25.80 6.67
C THR A 3 25.72 24.56 5.78
N GLY A 4 25.35 24.66 4.48
CA GLY A 4 25.32 23.52 3.54
C GLY A 4 26.63 22.73 3.34
N ARG A 5 27.71 23.14 4.07
CA ARG A 5 28.98 22.38 4.16
C ARG A 5 29.00 21.32 5.29
N GLN A 6 28.01 21.28 6.16
CA GLN A 6 27.93 20.35 7.31
C GLN A 6 27.01 19.17 7.07
N VAL A 7 26.23 19.20 5.98
CA VAL A 7 25.33 18.13 5.56
C VAL A 7 26.03 17.28 4.50
N HIS A 8 26.08 15.98 4.71
CA HIS A 8 26.64 15.03 3.77
C HIS A 8 25.64 13.93 3.49
N ILE A 9 25.35 13.68 2.20
CA ILE A 9 24.53 12.54 1.78
C ILE A 9 25.41 11.29 1.84
N ASP A 10 25.06 10.36 2.73
CA ASP A 10 25.73 9.09 2.83
C ASP A 10 25.15 8.10 1.80
N SER A 11 25.90 7.86 0.75
CA SER A 11 25.47 6.97 -0.34
C SER A 11 25.33 5.51 0.10
N ALA A 12 26.13 5.06 1.08
CA ALA A 12 26.05 3.70 1.59
C ALA A 12 24.78 3.51 2.44
N MET A 13 24.46 4.46 3.31
CA MET A 13 23.25 4.42 4.12
C MET A 13 21.99 4.65 3.26
N SER A 14 22.05 5.50 2.26
CA SER A 14 20.98 5.67 1.27
C SER A 14 20.72 4.37 0.50
N GLY A 15 21.77 3.67 0.08
CA GLY A 15 21.66 2.33 -0.53
C GLY A 15 21.03 1.29 0.39
N LEU A 16 21.37 1.30 1.68
CA LEU A 16 20.75 0.42 2.68
C LEU A 16 19.27 0.73 2.87
N MET A 17 18.88 2.00 2.86
CA MET A 17 17.47 2.41 2.93
C MET A 17 16.68 1.95 1.70
N VAL A 18 17.21 2.15 0.50
CA VAL A 18 16.58 1.66 -0.74
C VAL A 18 16.39 0.15 -0.68
N ALA A 19 17.42 -0.61 -0.28
CA ALA A 19 17.33 -2.06 -0.12
C ALA A 19 16.28 -2.47 0.91
N ALA A 20 16.15 -1.75 2.03
CA ALA A 20 15.11 -2.00 3.03
C ALA A 20 13.69 -1.79 2.45
N PHE A 21 13.48 -0.77 1.63
CA PHE A 21 12.20 -0.52 0.96
C PHE A 21 11.88 -1.58 -0.11
N GLU A 22 12.87 -2.08 -0.84
CA GLU A 22 12.66 -3.11 -1.86
C GLU A 22 12.41 -4.50 -1.27
N THR A 23 13.06 -4.83 -0.15
CA THR A 23 12.97 -6.16 0.49
C THR A 23 11.86 -6.28 1.53
N ALA A 24 11.08 -5.23 1.74
CA ALA A 24 10.02 -5.17 2.75
C ALA A 24 8.79 -6.04 2.36
N GLY A 25 8.95 -7.36 2.34
CA GLY A 25 7.91 -8.32 1.94
C GLY A 25 6.64 -8.33 2.81
N ASP A 26 6.75 -7.79 4.03
CA ASP A 26 5.61 -7.70 4.97
C ASP A 26 4.75 -6.43 4.76
N PHE A 27 5.24 -5.48 3.97
CA PHE A 27 4.56 -4.24 3.64
C PHE A 27 3.88 -4.31 2.27
N VAL A 28 2.71 -3.75 2.18
CA VAL A 28 1.83 -3.85 1.01
C VAL A 28 1.73 -2.52 0.24
N ALA A 29 2.03 -1.41 0.90
CA ALA A 29 1.83 -0.07 0.36
C ALA A 29 2.40 0.12 -1.06
N GLY A 30 3.64 -0.30 -1.31
CA GLY A 30 4.29 -0.19 -2.61
C GLY A 30 3.71 -1.09 -3.70
N ARG A 31 3.04 -2.18 -3.32
CA ARG A 31 2.35 -3.06 -4.27
C ARG A 31 0.95 -2.56 -4.60
N LEU A 32 0.28 -1.91 -3.62
CA LEU A 32 -1.06 -1.35 -3.80
C LEU A 32 -1.00 0.00 -4.52
N PHE A 33 -0.05 0.84 -4.15
CA PHE A 33 0.22 2.14 -4.74
C PHE A 33 1.61 2.16 -5.37
N PRO A 34 1.76 1.67 -6.61
CA PRO A 34 3.05 1.68 -7.29
C PRO A 34 3.64 3.10 -7.33
N PRO A 35 4.91 3.27 -6.97
CA PRO A 35 5.54 4.57 -6.98
C PRO A 35 5.81 5.06 -8.40
N VAL A 36 5.36 6.29 -8.68
CA VAL A 36 5.57 6.97 -9.96
C VAL A 36 6.46 8.18 -9.71
N PRO A 37 7.62 8.27 -10.35
CA PRO A 37 8.47 9.44 -10.23
C PRO A 37 7.82 10.65 -10.90
N VAL A 38 7.75 11.77 -10.19
CA VAL A 38 7.19 13.03 -10.68
C VAL A 38 8.25 14.12 -10.65
N SER A 39 8.19 15.04 -11.63
CA SER A 39 9.17 16.11 -11.81
C SER A 39 8.90 17.33 -10.94
N LYS A 40 7.67 17.49 -10.43
CA LYS A 40 7.25 18.60 -9.59
C LYS A 40 6.65 18.10 -8.30
N GLN A 41 6.84 18.81 -7.22
CA GLN A 41 6.24 18.52 -5.92
C GLN A 41 4.71 18.62 -5.95
N SER A 42 4.16 19.55 -6.74
CA SER A 42 2.73 19.74 -6.93
C SER A 42 2.43 19.93 -8.41
N ASP A 43 1.48 19.15 -8.91
CA ASP A 43 0.97 19.27 -10.27
C ASP A 43 -0.40 18.58 -10.39
N ARG A 44 -0.94 18.54 -11.59
CA ARG A 44 -2.16 17.81 -11.91
C ARG A 44 -1.82 16.49 -12.59
N TYR A 45 -2.57 15.45 -12.25
CA TYR A 45 -2.57 14.20 -12.98
C TYR A 45 -3.92 13.99 -13.67
N TYR A 46 -3.91 13.26 -14.77
CA TYR A 46 -5.08 13.05 -15.60
C TYR A 46 -5.67 11.67 -15.34
N THR A 47 -7.00 11.61 -15.27
CA THR A 47 -7.76 10.37 -15.16
C THR A 47 -8.71 10.26 -16.32
N LEU A 48 -8.78 9.07 -16.92
CA LEU A 48 -9.77 8.79 -17.98
C LEU A 48 -11.12 8.51 -17.33
N ARG A 49 -12.15 9.20 -17.80
CA ARG A 49 -13.52 8.91 -17.37
C ARG A 49 -14.00 7.61 -17.99
N LYS A 50 -14.56 6.72 -17.15
CA LYS A 50 -15.09 5.42 -17.60
C LYS A 50 -16.22 5.58 -18.63
N GLU A 51 -17.02 6.64 -18.52
CA GLU A 51 -18.13 6.95 -19.42
C GLU A 51 -17.62 7.19 -20.85
N ALA A 52 -16.49 7.86 -21.02
CA ALA A 52 -15.87 8.08 -22.32
C ALA A 52 -15.22 6.79 -22.86
N TRP A 53 -14.63 5.98 -22.00
CA TRP A 53 -13.98 4.73 -22.40
C TRP A 53 -14.97 3.64 -22.85
N LEU A 54 -16.13 3.53 -22.16
CA LEU A 54 -17.17 2.54 -22.45
C LEU A 54 -18.23 3.06 -23.41
N ALA A 55 -18.12 4.30 -23.92
CA ALA A 55 -19.06 4.86 -24.86
C ALA A 55 -19.07 4.08 -26.19
N MET A 56 -20.23 3.74 -26.66
CA MET A 56 -20.44 3.13 -27.99
C MET A 56 -21.09 4.16 -28.92
N PRO A 57 -20.31 5.01 -29.59
CA PRO A 57 -20.87 5.95 -30.57
C PRO A 57 -21.36 5.19 -31.79
N SER A 58 -22.38 5.74 -32.45
CA SER A 58 -22.86 5.19 -33.72
C SER A 58 -21.76 5.24 -34.78
N THR A 59 -21.39 4.08 -35.30
CA THR A 59 -20.41 3.93 -36.40
C THR A 59 -21.04 4.03 -37.79
N PHE A 60 -22.38 4.04 -37.87
CA PHE A 60 -23.08 4.14 -39.15
C PHE A 60 -22.88 5.53 -39.77
N ARG A 61 -22.48 5.55 -41.03
CA ARG A 61 -22.24 6.75 -41.78
C ARG A 61 -23.02 6.69 -43.13
N ALA A 62 -23.87 7.66 -43.38
CA ALA A 62 -24.51 7.80 -44.68
C ALA A 62 -23.51 8.27 -45.76
N PRO A 63 -23.69 7.90 -47.04
CA PRO A 63 -22.84 8.37 -48.13
C PRO A 63 -22.75 9.91 -48.15
N LYS A 64 -21.55 10.46 -48.36
CA LYS A 64 -21.25 11.89 -48.42
C LYS A 64 -21.42 12.67 -47.10
N THR A 65 -21.66 12.03 -45.96
CA THR A 65 -21.68 12.70 -44.66
C THR A 65 -20.31 12.60 -43.95
N ARG A 66 -20.06 13.49 -42.99
CA ARG A 66 -18.86 13.41 -42.13
C ARG A 66 -19.00 12.23 -41.18
N ALA A 67 -17.88 11.57 -40.83
CA ALA A 67 -17.84 10.57 -39.77
C ALA A 67 -18.16 11.20 -38.40
N ASN A 68 -18.79 10.40 -37.51
CA ASN A 68 -19.01 10.81 -36.15
C ASN A 68 -17.63 10.98 -35.45
N ARG A 69 -17.50 12.04 -34.69
CA ARG A 69 -16.27 12.34 -33.93
C ARG A 69 -16.44 11.87 -32.49
N ILE A 70 -15.40 11.28 -31.97
CA ILE A 70 -15.29 10.88 -30.55
C ILE A 70 -14.38 11.90 -29.87
N GLU A 71 -14.81 12.41 -28.74
CA GLU A 71 -13.99 13.25 -27.88
C GLU A 71 -13.57 12.45 -26.66
N PHE A 72 -12.28 12.55 -26.27
CA PHE A 72 -11.79 11.97 -25.03
C PHE A 72 -12.03 12.99 -23.91
N ASP A 73 -12.95 12.67 -23.01
CA ASP A 73 -13.15 13.46 -21.80
C ASP A 73 -12.14 13.03 -20.73
N ILE A 74 -11.21 13.94 -20.45
CA ILE A 74 -10.13 13.73 -19.47
C ILE A 74 -10.46 14.55 -18.23
N SER A 75 -10.60 13.88 -17.09
CA SER A 75 -10.66 14.53 -15.80
C SER A 75 -9.25 14.77 -15.27
N SER A 76 -9.06 15.78 -14.45
CA SER A 76 -7.78 16.03 -13.77
C SER A 76 -8.00 16.23 -12.28
N ASP A 77 -7.09 15.71 -11.48
CA ASP A 77 -7.00 15.96 -10.06
C ASP A 77 -5.58 16.39 -9.71
N SER A 78 -5.37 16.91 -8.51
CA SER A 78 -4.08 17.45 -8.07
C SER A 78 -3.43 16.53 -7.04
N TYR A 79 -2.09 16.51 -7.04
CA TYR A 79 -1.29 15.91 -5.99
C TYR A 79 -0.35 16.95 -5.37
N PHE A 80 0.04 16.69 -4.14
CA PHE A 80 1.08 17.43 -3.44
C PHE A 80 1.93 16.46 -2.62
N ALA A 81 3.20 16.28 -3.02
CA ALA A 81 4.13 15.40 -2.35
C ALA A 81 4.63 16.04 -1.04
N ASP A 82 4.10 15.55 0.07
CA ASP A 82 4.53 15.94 1.42
C ASP A 82 5.89 15.34 1.77
N ASN A 83 6.64 16.00 2.62
CA ASN A 83 7.92 15.52 3.14
C ASN A 83 7.70 14.64 4.37
N TYR A 84 8.15 13.41 4.31
CA TYR A 84 8.16 12.46 5.43
C TYR A 84 9.60 12.12 5.78
N ALA A 85 10.02 12.50 6.98
CA ALA A 85 11.37 12.28 7.45
C ALA A 85 11.39 11.79 8.90
N LEU A 86 12.39 10.98 9.23
CA LEU A 86 12.73 10.56 10.59
C LEU A 86 14.23 10.71 10.79
N ALA A 87 14.60 11.12 12.00
CA ALA A 87 15.99 11.27 12.38
C ALA A 87 16.32 10.41 13.61
N ALA A 88 17.58 9.96 13.69
CA ALA A 88 18.14 9.32 14.86
C ALA A 88 19.44 10.01 15.26
N GLU A 89 19.62 10.29 16.54
CA GLU A 89 20.81 10.92 17.11
C GLU A 89 21.74 9.84 17.67
N ILE A 90 23.02 9.90 17.32
CA ILE A 90 24.06 9.02 17.84
C ILE A 90 25.10 9.91 18.52
N PRO A 91 25.25 9.83 19.87
CA PRO A 91 26.32 10.53 20.56
C PRO A 91 27.69 10.07 20.04
N LEU A 92 28.60 11.01 19.77
CA LEU A 92 29.95 10.66 19.29
C LEU A 92 30.72 9.82 20.28
N GLU A 93 30.39 9.93 21.58
CA GLU A 93 30.98 9.11 22.63
C GLU A 93 30.60 7.63 22.47
N ASP A 94 29.32 7.36 22.16
CA ASP A 94 28.82 6.00 21.94
C ASP A 94 29.42 5.41 20.66
N LEU A 95 29.56 6.24 19.62
CA LEU A 95 30.20 5.83 18.38
C LEU A 95 31.69 5.47 18.58
N ALA A 96 32.41 6.22 19.44
CA ALA A 96 33.79 5.95 19.76
C ALA A 96 34.00 4.72 20.65
N ASN A 97 33.02 4.39 21.48
CA ASN A 97 33.07 3.26 22.43
C ASN A 97 32.39 1.99 21.85
N ALA A 98 31.73 2.09 20.72
CA ALA A 98 31.04 0.94 20.12
C ALA A 98 32.02 -0.10 19.61
N ASP A 99 31.75 -1.37 19.93
CA ASP A 99 32.48 -2.49 19.34
C ASP A 99 32.26 -2.52 17.80
N ALA A 100 33.32 -2.88 17.07
CA ALA A 100 33.27 -2.96 15.61
C ALA A 100 32.16 -3.88 15.05
N ALA A 101 31.70 -4.84 15.85
CA ALA A 101 30.58 -5.72 15.52
C ALA A 101 29.20 -4.98 15.55
N LEU A 102 29.11 -3.85 16.26
CA LEU A 102 27.88 -3.07 16.40
C LEU A 102 27.96 -1.86 15.47
N ASN A 103 27.50 -2.03 14.24
CA ASN A 103 27.41 -0.90 13.31
C ASN A 103 26.20 -0.02 13.67
N LEU A 104 26.39 0.93 14.60
CA LEU A 104 25.34 1.81 15.10
C LEU A 104 24.67 2.61 13.98
N ARG A 105 25.44 3.08 12.99
CA ARG A 105 24.87 3.83 11.85
C ARG A 105 23.94 2.96 11.03
N ALA A 106 24.36 1.76 10.65
CA ALA A 106 23.54 0.83 9.88
C ALA A 106 22.27 0.42 10.65
N SER A 107 22.41 0.13 11.94
CA SER A 107 21.28 -0.24 12.82
C SER A 107 20.25 0.89 12.95
N ASN A 108 20.70 2.13 13.14
CA ASN A 108 19.82 3.27 13.20
C ASN A 108 19.18 3.59 11.84
N THR A 109 19.92 3.48 10.74
CA THR A 109 19.34 3.63 9.39
C THR A 109 18.25 2.60 9.13
N GLN A 110 18.45 1.34 9.53
CA GLN A 110 17.44 0.30 9.41
C GLN A 110 16.21 0.57 10.29
N LEU A 111 16.40 1.09 11.50
CA LEU A 111 15.32 1.47 12.40
C LEU A 111 14.47 2.60 11.80
N ILE A 112 15.12 3.66 11.30
CA ILE A 112 14.48 4.79 10.63
C ILE A 112 13.71 4.31 9.40
N SER A 113 14.34 3.50 8.54
CA SER A 113 13.71 2.96 7.33
C SER A 113 12.47 2.13 7.64
N THR A 114 12.54 1.29 8.68
CA THR A 114 11.38 0.50 9.13
C THR A 114 10.27 1.40 9.70
N GLY A 115 10.63 2.48 10.40
CA GLY A 115 9.70 3.48 10.91
C GLY A 115 8.95 4.17 9.76
N LEU A 116 9.68 4.64 8.76
CA LEU A 116 9.11 5.29 7.57
C LEU A 116 8.22 4.33 6.75
N LEU A 117 8.60 3.05 6.63
CA LEU A 117 7.77 2.03 5.98
C LEU A 117 6.45 1.80 6.72
N ARG A 118 6.46 1.75 8.06
CA ARG A 118 5.24 1.60 8.85
C ARG A 118 4.31 2.80 8.71
N ASP A 119 4.87 4.01 8.69
CA ASP A 119 4.11 5.22 8.48
C ASP A 119 3.48 5.23 7.07
N TRP A 120 4.26 4.90 6.05
CA TRP A 120 3.75 4.76 4.69
C TRP A 120 2.62 3.73 4.60
N GLU A 121 2.79 2.56 5.20
CA GLU A 121 1.77 1.51 5.23
C GLU A 121 0.48 2.00 5.90
N GLN A 122 0.58 2.75 7.00
CA GLN A 122 -0.59 3.28 7.69
C GLN A 122 -1.33 4.33 6.85
N ARG A 123 -0.61 5.23 6.17
CA ARG A 123 -1.20 6.22 5.26
C ARG A 123 -1.84 5.54 4.05
N ALA A 124 -1.14 4.60 3.43
CA ALA A 124 -1.65 3.83 2.31
C ALA A 124 -2.94 3.06 2.67
N GLN A 125 -2.98 2.43 3.83
CA GLN A 125 -4.18 1.77 4.35
C GLN A 125 -5.34 2.75 4.53
N ALA A 126 -5.10 3.90 5.15
CA ALA A 126 -6.13 4.92 5.38
C ALA A 126 -6.69 5.46 4.06
N VAL A 127 -5.82 5.81 3.10
CA VAL A 127 -6.22 6.29 1.77
C VAL A 127 -6.97 5.21 0.99
N ALA A 128 -6.50 3.96 1.03
CA ALA A 128 -7.13 2.86 0.32
C ALA A 128 -8.54 2.57 0.81
N ILE A 129 -8.76 2.55 2.13
CA ILE A 129 -10.08 2.21 2.69
C ILE A 129 -11.07 3.38 2.58
N SER A 130 -10.61 4.62 2.77
CA SER A 130 -11.49 5.79 2.74
C SER A 130 -12.03 6.13 1.34
N ASN A 131 -11.30 5.77 0.28
CA ASN A 131 -11.61 6.14 -1.10
C ASN A 131 -12.15 4.99 -1.96
N VAL A 132 -12.41 3.83 -1.38
CA VAL A 132 -13.05 2.73 -2.09
C VAL A 132 -14.52 3.05 -2.38
N SER A 133 -14.99 2.77 -3.62
CA SER A 133 -16.38 3.04 -3.99
C SER A 133 -17.39 2.10 -3.33
N THR A 134 -17.02 0.86 -3.12
CA THR A 134 -17.90 -0.16 -2.53
C THR A 134 -17.30 -0.72 -1.25
N VAL A 135 -17.96 -0.44 -0.13
CA VAL A 135 -17.56 -0.91 1.20
C VAL A 135 -18.63 -1.85 1.75
N VAL A 136 -18.26 -3.11 1.94
CA VAL A 136 -19.10 -4.08 2.63
C VAL A 136 -18.67 -4.16 4.08
N ARG A 137 -19.55 -3.69 4.95
CA ARG A 137 -19.39 -3.79 6.40
C ARG A 137 -20.29 -4.90 6.91
N LEU A 138 -19.69 -5.94 7.42
CA LEU A 138 -20.43 -7.02 8.08
C LEU A 138 -20.84 -6.53 9.48
N THR A 139 -21.97 -5.82 9.55
CA THR A 139 -22.47 -5.20 10.78
C THR A 139 -23.38 -6.16 11.54
N GLY A 140 -23.08 -6.41 12.79
CA GLY A 140 -23.90 -7.20 13.72
C GLY A 140 -23.07 -8.05 14.67
N THR A 141 -23.57 -8.26 15.87
CA THR A 141 -22.91 -9.08 16.92
C THR A 141 -22.91 -10.60 16.62
N SER A 142 -23.65 -11.03 15.62
CA SER A 142 -23.79 -12.45 15.22
C SER A 142 -23.93 -12.57 13.71
N ASN A 143 -22.97 -12.00 12.96
CA ASN A 143 -23.07 -12.06 11.51
C ASN A 143 -22.50 -13.42 11.02
N ALA A 144 -23.38 -14.32 10.59
CA ALA A 144 -22.99 -15.60 9.99
C ALA A 144 -22.14 -15.45 8.71
N GLU A 145 -22.07 -14.24 8.17
CA GLU A 145 -21.29 -13.89 6.99
C GLU A 145 -19.89 -13.37 7.31
N ALA A 146 -19.62 -13.01 8.59
CA ALA A 146 -18.29 -12.58 8.99
C ALA A 146 -17.28 -13.74 8.93
N TRP A 147 -16.05 -13.47 8.54
CA TRP A 147 -15.06 -14.52 8.33
C TRP A 147 -14.64 -15.27 9.59
N ASP A 148 -14.85 -14.69 10.76
CA ASP A 148 -14.68 -15.38 12.06
C ASP A 148 -15.73 -16.46 12.30
N ALA A 149 -16.88 -16.45 11.59
CA ALA A 149 -17.85 -17.54 11.55
C ALA A 149 -17.40 -18.64 10.55
N ILE A 150 -16.32 -19.36 10.87
CA ILE A 150 -15.58 -20.26 9.97
C ILE A 150 -16.47 -21.31 9.28
N ASN A 151 -17.55 -21.75 9.94
CA ASN A 151 -18.44 -22.80 9.42
C ASN A 151 -19.59 -22.27 8.54
N SER A 152 -19.95 -21.00 8.67
CA SER A 152 -21.12 -20.40 8.00
C SER A 152 -20.78 -19.36 6.95
N ALA A 153 -19.67 -18.64 7.10
CA ALA A 153 -19.28 -17.58 6.18
C ALA A 153 -18.98 -18.11 4.78
N ASP A 154 -19.62 -17.54 3.76
CA ASP A 154 -19.31 -17.80 2.35
C ASP A 154 -18.37 -16.74 1.81
N ILE A 155 -17.10 -16.88 2.14
CA ILE A 155 -16.05 -15.94 1.72
C ILE A 155 -15.84 -15.94 0.20
N ILE A 156 -16.13 -17.05 -0.47
CA ILE A 156 -15.98 -17.18 -1.91
C ILE A 156 -17.02 -16.31 -2.60
N GLU A 157 -18.29 -16.41 -2.16
CA GLU A 157 -19.38 -15.62 -2.73
C GLU A 157 -19.19 -14.13 -2.49
N GLN A 158 -18.66 -13.76 -1.31
CA GLN A 158 -18.36 -12.35 -1.01
C GLN A 158 -17.30 -11.77 -1.95
N ILE A 159 -16.24 -12.53 -2.24
CA ILE A 159 -15.19 -12.09 -3.18
C ILE A 159 -15.70 -12.12 -4.61
N ALA A 160 -16.50 -13.12 -4.99
CA ALA A 160 -17.15 -13.20 -6.30
C ALA A 160 -18.07 -11.98 -6.54
N SER A 161 -18.86 -11.59 -5.54
CA SER A 161 -19.68 -10.36 -5.57
C SER A 161 -18.82 -9.11 -5.74
N GLY A 162 -17.61 -9.10 -5.13
CA GLY A 162 -16.63 -8.02 -5.33
C GLY A 162 -16.13 -7.94 -6.78
N HIS A 163 -15.78 -9.07 -7.38
CA HIS A 163 -15.40 -9.13 -8.80
C HIS A 163 -16.51 -8.65 -9.71
N GLN A 164 -17.75 -9.09 -9.45
CA GLN A 164 -18.92 -8.66 -10.23
C GLN A 164 -19.14 -7.15 -10.07
N SER A 165 -19.09 -6.60 -8.87
CA SER A 165 -19.26 -5.17 -8.62
C SER A 165 -18.21 -4.32 -9.34
N ILE A 166 -16.94 -4.74 -9.35
CA ILE A 166 -15.88 -4.04 -10.10
C ILE A 166 -16.14 -4.14 -11.60
N TYR A 167 -16.49 -5.33 -12.10
CA TYR A 167 -16.76 -5.55 -13.52
C TYR A 167 -17.95 -4.73 -14.01
N ASP A 168 -19.07 -4.74 -13.29
CA ASP A 168 -20.28 -4.00 -13.64
C ASP A 168 -20.03 -2.48 -13.67
N ASN A 169 -19.15 -2.00 -12.79
CA ASN A 169 -18.82 -0.57 -12.71
C ASN A 169 -17.76 -0.11 -13.73
N THR A 170 -16.88 -0.99 -14.16
CA THR A 170 -15.68 -0.58 -14.93
C THR A 170 -15.44 -1.37 -16.21
N GLY A 171 -16.08 -2.53 -16.39
CA GLY A 171 -15.80 -3.47 -17.46
C GLY A 171 -14.46 -4.20 -17.32
N LEU A 172 -13.77 -4.04 -16.18
CA LEU A 172 -12.44 -4.60 -15.91
C LEU A 172 -12.49 -5.62 -14.77
N ARG A 173 -11.60 -6.61 -14.82
CA ARG A 173 -11.45 -7.61 -13.77
C ARG A 173 -10.45 -7.14 -12.71
N ALA A 174 -10.74 -7.36 -11.44
CA ALA A 174 -9.75 -7.23 -10.39
C ALA A 174 -8.67 -8.32 -10.52
N ASN A 175 -7.43 -7.99 -10.19
CA ASN A 175 -6.29 -8.90 -10.30
C ASN A 175 -5.56 -9.13 -8.97
N THR A 176 -5.82 -8.32 -7.96
CA THR A 176 -5.07 -8.35 -6.70
C THR A 176 -6.04 -8.37 -5.52
N LEU A 177 -5.80 -9.30 -4.60
CA LEU A 177 -6.49 -9.39 -3.32
C LEU A 177 -5.49 -9.18 -2.19
N ILE A 178 -5.77 -8.20 -1.35
CA ILE A 178 -4.98 -7.89 -0.16
C ILE A 178 -5.75 -8.36 1.06
N LEU A 179 -5.13 -9.22 1.87
CA LEU A 179 -5.69 -9.74 3.10
C LEU A 179 -4.80 -9.36 4.29
N ASP A 180 -5.41 -8.94 5.39
CA ASP A 180 -4.70 -8.95 6.68
C ASP A 180 -4.35 -10.38 7.08
N TYR A 181 -3.27 -10.55 7.82
CA TYR A 181 -2.79 -11.88 8.23
C TYR A 181 -3.86 -12.72 8.98
N LYS A 182 -4.66 -12.08 9.83
CA LYS A 182 -5.76 -12.78 10.54
C LYS A 182 -6.85 -13.22 9.57
N SER A 183 -7.26 -12.35 8.65
CA SER A 183 -8.26 -12.66 7.62
C SER A 183 -7.78 -13.78 6.68
N TYR A 184 -6.50 -13.75 6.31
CA TYR A 184 -5.87 -14.82 5.54
C TYR A 184 -5.91 -16.18 6.27
N MET A 185 -5.60 -16.20 7.57
CA MET A 185 -5.69 -17.45 8.37
C MET A 185 -7.12 -17.97 8.50
N LEU A 186 -8.11 -17.06 8.58
CA LEU A 186 -9.54 -17.43 8.59
C LEU A 186 -9.95 -18.01 7.23
N ALA A 187 -9.51 -17.40 6.13
CA ALA A 187 -9.77 -17.92 4.79
C ALA A 187 -9.22 -19.34 4.59
N LYS A 188 -8.00 -19.60 5.05
CA LYS A 188 -7.39 -20.95 4.98
C LYS A 188 -8.15 -22.03 5.76
N ARG A 189 -8.87 -21.65 6.79
CA ARG A 189 -9.57 -22.55 7.71
C ARG A 189 -11.07 -22.60 7.46
N ASN A 190 -11.58 -21.88 6.47
CA ASN A 190 -13.00 -21.80 6.18
C ASN A 190 -13.54 -23.14 5.67
N ALA A 191 -14.57 -23.68 6.35
CA ALA A 191 -15.12 -25.00 6.04
C ALA A 191 -15.76 -25.06 4.64
N ARG A 192 -16.46 -24.00 4.21
CA ARG A 192 -17.08 -23.95 2.88
C ARG A 192 -16.06 -23.88 1.76
N ALA A 193 -14.97 -23.15 1.97
CA ALA A 193 -13.85 -23.11 1.04
C ALA A 193 -13.20 -24.49 0.92
N PHE A 194 -12.99 -25.17 2.04
CA PHE A 194 -12.43 -26.51 2.08
C PHE A 194 -13.34 -27.55 1.39
N GLU A 195 -14.66 -27.50 1.60
CA GLU A 195 -15.61 -28.43 0.97
C GLU A 195 -15.55 -28.38 -0.56
N LYS A 196 -15.35 -27.22 -1.17
CA LYS A 196 -15.20 -27.09 -2.64
C LYS A 196 -13.94 -27.79 -3.16
N PHE A 197 -12.88 -27.93 -2.36
CA PHE A 197 -11.64 -28.61 -2.73
C PHE A 197 -11.58 -30.08 -2.29
N LYS A 198 -12.42 -30.52 -1.36
CA LYS A 198 -12.42 -31.88 -0.80
C LYS A 198 -12.49 -32.99 -1.85
N TYR A 199 -13.19 -32.75 -2.95
CA TYR A 199 -13.35 -33.73 -4.04
C TYR A 199 -12.20 -33.70 -5.06
N ARG A 200 -11.28 -32.75 -4.98
CA ARG A 200 -10.12 -32.60 -5.90
C ARG A 200 -8.80 -33.10 -5.32
N SER A 201 -8.72 -33.30 -4.02
CA SER A 201 -7.44 -33.63 -3.38
C SER A 201 -7.61 -34.41 -2.09
N ASP A 202 -6.88 -35.51 -1.94
CA ASP A 202 -6.60 -36.20 -0.67
C ASP A 202 -5.65 -35.38 0.23
N GLY A 203 -5.62 -34.08 0.09
CA GLY A 203 -4.65 -33.17 0.68
C GLY A 203 -4.95 -32.76 2.12
N PRO A 204 -3.98 -32.11 2.77
CA PRO A 204 -4.05 -31.69 4.16
C PRO A 204 -5.16 -30.64 4.39
N PRO A 205 -5.66 -30.50 5.65
CA PRO A 205 -6.82 -29.66 5.99
C PRO A 205 -6.60 -28.16 5.88
N LEU A 206 -5.50 -27.70 5.30
CA LEU A 206 -5.16 -26.29 5.07
C LEU A 206 -4.97 -26.03 3.58
N LEU A 207 -5.68 -25.03 3.07
CA LEU A 207 -5.52 -24.58 1.69
C LEU A 207 -4.15 -23.96 1.47
N SER A 208 -3.51 -24.27 0.34
CA SER A 208 -2.28 -23.61 -0.09
C SER A 208 -2.59 -22.21 -0.63
N ASP A 209 -1.57 -21.34 -0.72
CA ASP A 209 -1.74 -19.98 -1.23
C ASP A 209 -2.17 -19.96 -2.69
N GLY A 210 -1.65 -20.89 -3.50
CA GLY A 210 -2.06 -21.04 -4.90
C GLY A 210 -3.52 -21.46 -5.04
N GLN A 211 -4.00 -22.39 -4.18
CA GLN A 211 -5.40 -22.78 -4.16
C GLN A 211 -6.33 -21.64 -3.75
N LEU A 212 -5.91 -20.79 -2.80
CA LEU A 212 -6.65 -19.59 -2.42
C LEU A 212 -6.70 -18.57 -3.56
N SER A 213 -5.59 -18.33 -4.24
CA SER A 213 -5.55 -17.40 -5.39
C SER A 213 -6.46 -17.88 -6.54
N GLU A 214 -6.42 -19.18 -6.85
CA GLU A 214 -7.28 -19.79 -7.87
C GLU A 214 -8.76 -19.69 -7.48
N MET A 215 -9.07 -19.97 -6.21
CA MET A 215 -10.43 -19.94 -5.67
C MET A 215 -11.01 -18.51 -5.68
N PHE A 216 -10.21 -17.53 -5.36
CA PHE A 216 -10.59 -16.13 -5.35
C PHE A 216 -10.46 -15.46 -6.73
N MET A 217 -10.04 -16.20 -7.74
CA MET A 217 -9.89 -15.72 -9.13
C MET A 217 -8.99 -14.48 -9.24
N VAL A 218 -7.92 -14.43 -8.44
CA VAL A 218 -6.96 -13.32 -8.44
C VAL A 218 -5.59 -13.79 -8.91
N ASP A 219 -4.89 -12.90 -9.62
CA ASP A 219 -3.54 -13.17 -10.11
C ASP A 219 -2.51 -13.01 -8.97
N ASN A 220 -2.78 -12.06 -8.05
CA ASN A 220 -1.91 -11.75 -6.92
C ASN A 220 -2.68 -11.81 -5.60
N LEU A 221 -2.26 -12.71 -4.70
CA LEU A 221 -2.70 -12.73 -3.32
C LEU A 221 -1.60 -12.13 -2.44
N ILE A 222 -1.90 -11.02 -1.80
CA ILE A 222 -0.95 -10.29 -0.96
C ILE A 222 -1.43 -10.36 0.49
N VAL A 223 -0.55 -10.82 1.39
CA VAL A 223 -0.85 -10.90 2.81
C VAL A 223 -0.12 -9.79 3.55
N ALA A 224 -0.88 -8.86 4.11
CA ALA A 224 -0.37 -7.77 4.92
C ALA A 224 -0.01 -8.29 6.33
N ARG A 225 1.27 -8.23 6.69
CA ARG A 225 1.79 -8.69 7.98
C ARG A 225 2.32 -7.55 8.84
N SER A 226 2.22 -6.33 8.35
CA SER A 226 2.71 -5.14 9.04
C SER A 226 1.95 -4.90 10.35
N GLN A 227 2.70 -4.59 11.41
CA GLN A 227 2.18 -4.38 12.76
C GLN A 227 2.68 -3.05 13.32
N LYS A 228 1.87 -2.45 14.18
CA LYS A 228 2.23 -1.25 14.96
C LYS A 228 1.98 -1.46 16.44
N ASN A 229 2.74 -0.76 17.26
CA ASN A 229 2.49 -0.64 18.69
C ASN A 229 1.67 0.62 18.96
N ASN A 230 0.48 0.46 19.52
CA ASN A 230 -0.40 1.56 19.90
C ASN A 230 -0.20 2.05 21.33
N ALA A 231 0.69 1.39 22.10
CA ALA A 231 0.98 1.79 23.48
C ALA A 231 1.99 2.95 23.50
N ASN A 232 1.87 3.80 24.53
CA ASN A 232 2.90 4.79 24.83
C ASN A 232 4.25 4.08 25.13
N PRO A 233 5.40 4.73 24.89
CA PRO A 233 6.73 4.10 25.06
C PRO A 233 6.99 3.50 26.46
N THR A 234 6.30 4.01 27.49
CA THR A 234 6.44 3.56 28.88
C THR A 234 5.42 2.51 29.32
N ALA A 235 4.44 2.20 28.46
CA ALA A 235 3.37 1.24 28.76
C ALA A 235 3.68 -0.14 28.17
N VAL A 236 2.94 -1.15 28.63
CA VAL A 236 3.01 -2.50 28.05
C VAL A 236 2.62 -2.43 26.55
N ALA A 237 3.43 -3.05 25.70
CA ALA A 237 3.23 -3.02 24.27
C ALA A 237 1.84 -3.55 23.86
N SER A 238 1.11 -2.77 23.07
CA SER A 238 -0.16 -3.14 22.45
C SER A 238 0.03 -3.28 20.95
N ILE A 239 0.35 -4.50 20.52
CA ILE A 239 0.66 -4.79 19.12
C ILE A 239 -0.63 -5.07 18.35
N THR A 240 -0.85 -4.30 17.29
CA THR A 240 -2.01 -4.43 16.40
C THR A 240 -1.57 -4.46 14.94
N SER A 241 -2.34 -5.16 14.09
CA SER A 241 -2.14 -5.08 12.63
C SER A 241 -2.46 -3.67 12.14
N ILE A 242 -1.66 -3.14 11.21
CA ILE A 242 -1.94 -1.85 10.55
C ILE A 242 -3.19 -1.97 9.70
N TRP A 243 -3.34 -3.06 8.96
CA TRP A 243 -4.48 -3.26 8.05
C TRP A 243 -5.78 -3.64 8.76
N GLY A 244 -5.70 -4.19 9.98
CA GLY A 244 -6.88 -4.68 10.69
C GLY A 244 -7.62 -5.80 9.93
N PRO A 245 -8.90 -6.05 10.21
CA PRO A 245 -9.68 -7.11 9.57
C PRO A 245 -10.11 -6.72 8.16
N THR A 246 -9.17 -6.72 7.23
CA THR A 246 -9.33 -6.23 5.86
C THR A 246 -9.25 -7.36 4.85
N ALA A 247 -10.18 -7.36 3.90
CA ALA A 247 -10.04 -7.95 2.58
C ALA A 247 -10.31 -6.87 1.52
N LEU A 248 -9.30 -6.51 0.78
CA LEU A 248 -9.36 -5.46 -0.24
C LEU A 248 -9.08 -6.07 -1.61
N LEU A 249 -10.10 -6.12 -2.46
CA LEU A 249 -10.02 -6.57 -3.84
C LEU A 249 -9.83 -5.36 -4.75
N VAL A 250 -8.77 -5.36 -5.55
CA VAL A 250 -8.39 -4.22 -6.38
C VAL A 250 -7.83 -4.65 -7.73
N ARG A 251 -7.82 -3.72 -8.67
CA ARG A 251 -7.00 -3.82 -9.86
C ARG A 251 -5.78 -2.93 -9.73
N VAL A 252 -4.60 -3.52 -9.74
CA VAL A 252 -3.32 -2.82 -9.68
C VAL A 252 -2.47 -3.21 -10.88
N GLU A 253 -1.97 -2.21 -11.58
CA GLU A 253 -0.99 -2.39 -12.68
C GLU A 253 0.34 -1.78 -12.24
N GLN A 254 1.41 -2.57 -12.29
CA GLN A 254 2.74 -2.10 -11.91
C GLN A 254 3.36 -1.20 -12.98
N ALA A 255 3.07 -1.47 -14.25
CA ALA A 255 3.50 -0.63 -15.37
C ALA A 255 2.47 0.47 -15.62
N VAL A 256 2.69 1.62 -14.98
CA VAL A 256 1.74 2.74 -15.02
C VAL A 256 1.87 3.50 -16.32
N SER A 257 0.75 3.68 -17.02
CA SER A 257 0.61 4.58 -18.19
C SER A 257 -0.74 5.31 -18.13
N LEU A 258 -0.90 6.38 -18.88
CA LEU A 258 -2.18 7.10 -19.00
C LEU A 258 -3.35 6.24 -19.48
N GLN A 259 -3.05 5.11 -20.13
CA GLN A 259 -4.04 4.21 -20.68
C GLN A 259 -4.30 2.98 -19.80
N THR A 260 -3.51 2.76 -18.76
CA THR A 260 -3.69 1.64 -17.84
C THR A 260 -4.54 2.05 -16.65
N ALA A 261 -5.69 1.36 -16.49
CA ALA A 261 -6.55 1.59 -15.35
C ALA A 261 -5.99 0.87 -14.12
N THR A 262 -5.57 1.63 -13.12
CA THR A 262 -5.10 1.13 -11.82
C THR A 262 -5.88 1.79 -10.70
N TYR A 263 -6.03 1.09 -9.57
CA TYR A 263 -6.74 1.60 -8.39
C TYR A 263 -6.12 2.87 -7.83
N GLY A 264 -4.81 2.86 -7.64
CA GLY A 264 -4.12 4.00 -7.05
C GLY A 264 -2.65 4.05 -7.42
N LEU A 265 -2.05 5.18 -7.15
CA LEU A 265 -0.65 5.50 -7.42
C LEU A 265 -0.05 6.27 -6.26
N SER A 266 1.26 6.15 -6.12
CA SER A 266 2.08 6.92 -5.19
C SER A 266 2.95 7.87 -5.99
N MET A 267 2.66 9.17 -5.93
CA MET A 267 3.42 10.21 -6.62
C MET A 267 4.67 10.51 -5.79
N ARG A 268 5.85 10.12 -6.30
CA ARG A 268 7.13 10.32 -5.60
C ARG A 268 7.94 11.41 -6.29
N TRP A 269 8.14 12.50 -5.59
CA TRP A 269 8.97 13.60 -6.07
C TRP A 269 10.40 13.45 -5.54
N THR A 270 11.37 13.64 -6.45
CA THR A 270 12.77 13.69 -6.09
C THR A 270 13.20 15.15 -6.00
N ASP A 271 13.62 15.58 -4.82
CA ASP A 271 14.19 16.91 -4.64
C ASP A 271 15.45 17.06 -5.49
N PRO A 272 15.52 18.08 -6.37
CA PRO A 272 16.69 18.32 -7.19
C PRO A 272 17.99 18.54 -6.40
N THR A 273 17.87 18.97 -5.14
CA THR A 273 19.03 19.20 -4.25
C THR A 273 19.59 17.89 -3.71
N LEU A 274 18.74 16.87 -3.50
CA LEU A 274 19.13 15.57 -2.99
C LEU A 274 19.53 14.60 -4.11
N GLY A 275 18.94 14.75 -5.29
CA GLY A 275 19.24 13.93 -6.47
C GLY A 275 18.82 12.48 -6.40
N VAL A 276 18.29 12.03 -5.25
CA VAL A 276 17.80 10.66 -5.00
C VAL A 276 16.42 10.71 -4.32
N PRO A 277 15.51 9.78 -4.65
CA PRO A 277 14.15 9.80 -4.11
C PRO A 277 14.07 9.38 -2.64
N LEU A 278 15.07 8.64 -2.15
CA LEU A 278 15.24 8.20 -0.77
C LEU A 278 16.65 8.59 -0.34
N ALA A 279 16.78 9.61 0.49
CA ALA A 279 18.05 10.13 0.94
C ALA A 279 18.26 9.87 2.43
N VAL A 280 19.49 9.52 2.81
CA VAL A 280 19.96 9.56 4.19
C VAL A 280 21.02 10.66 4.27
N GLU A 281 20.72 11.67 5.06
CA GLU A 281 21.61 12.76 5.34
C GLU A 281 22.29 12.54 6.69
N THR A 282 23.57 12.88 6.75
CA THR A 282 24.36 12.81 7.98
C THR A 282 24.86 14.20 8.33
N MET A 283 24.56 14.66 9.51
CA MET A 283 25.05 15.96 10.00
C MET A 283 25.57 15.84 11.43
N ILE A 284 26.49 16.73 11.81
CA ILE A 284 26.99 16.82 13.18
C ILE A 284 26.41 18.07 13.80
N GLU A 285 25.69 17.89 14.91
CA GLU A 285 25.06 18.97 15.67
C GLU A 285 25.59 19.06 17.09
N ASP A 286 25.36 20.19 17.72
CA ASP A 286 25.62 20.37 19.16
C ASP A 286 24.44 19.81 19.94
N GLY A 287 24.66 18.67 20.58
CA GLY A 287 23.68 18.03 21.45
C GLY A 287 23.53 18.71 22.81
N ALA A 288 22.70 18.16 23.66
CA ALA A 288 22.47 18.67 25.00
C ALA A 288 23.78 18.69 25.83
N GLY A 289 24.10 19.83 26.42
CA GLY A 289 25.27 19.97 27.31
C GLY A 289 26.62 20.10 26.56
N SER A 290 26.66 20.73 25.42
CA SER A 290 27.88 20.97 24.59
C SER A 290 28.55 19.70 24.06
N ARG A 291 27.87 18.58 24.05
CA ARG A 291 28.33 17.34 23.44
C ARG A 291 27.89 17.30 21.98
N LYS A 292 28.75 16.77 21.13
CA LYS A 292 28.45 16.62 19.71
C LYS A 292 27.71 15.30 19.47
N VAL A 293 26.68 15.38 18.66
CA VAL A 293 25.89 14.23 18.20
C VAL A 293 25.94 14.14 16.68
N GLU A 294 26.00 12.93 16.17
CA GLU A 294 25.80 12.67 14.75
C GLU A 294 24.30 12.38 14.54
N VAL A 295 23.66 13.16 13.70
CA VAL A 295 22.25 13.00 13.33
C VAL A 295 22.19 12.34 11.98
N LEU A 296 21.48 11.19 11.94
CA LEU A 296 21.12 10.50 10.70
C LEU A 296 19.66 10.84 10.42
N GLU A 297 19.41 11.59 9.35
CA GLU A 297 18.06 11.90 8.89
C GLU A 297 17.78 11.21 7.58
N ALA A 298 16.66 10.50 7.51
CA ALA A 298 16.18 9.86 6.29
C ALA A 298 14.79 10.35 5.95
N GLY A 299 14.54 10.64 4.67
CA GLY A 299 13.26 11.16 4.24
C GLY A 299 12.98 10.94 2.76
N TYR A 300 11.72 11.19 2.40
CA TYR A 300 11.24 11.16 1.03
C TYR A 300 9.99 12.04 0.88
N PHE A 301 9.74 12.46 -0.36
CA PHE A 301 8.54 13.22 -0.72
C PHE A 301 7.56 12.33 -1.47
N GLN A 302 6.33 12.23 -0.96
CA GLN A 302 5.34 11.33 -1.54
C GLN A 302 3.91 11.78 -1.28
N ASP A 303 3.00 11.42 -2.20
CA ASP A 303 1.55 11.54 -2.02
C ASP A 303 0.85 10.29 -2.59
N GLU A 304 0.00 9.66 -1.80
CA GLU A 304 -0.79 8.50 -2.21
C GLU A 304 -2.16 8.94 -2.70
N LYS A 305 -2.51 8.58 -3.94
CA LYS A 305 -3.80 8.91 -4.55
C LYS A 305 -4.52 7.70 -5.07
N VAL A 306 -5.81 7.61 -4.79
CA VAL A 306 -6.72 6.68 -5.46
C VAL A 306 -7.17 7.33 -6.75
N VAL A 307 -6.74 6.75 -7.88
CA VAL A 307 -7.03 7.26 -9.22
C VAL A 307 -8.39 6.81 -9.71
N ALA A 308 -8.77 5.55 -9.41
CA ALA A 308 -10.03 4.98 -9.84
C ALA A 308 -10.68 4.19 -8.68
N SER A 309 -11.50 4.86 -7.90
CA SER A 309 -12.18 4.29 -6.73
C SER A 309 -13.08 3.08 -7.09
N ALA A 310 -13.65 3.07 -8.31
CA ALA A 310 -14.50 1.98 -8.80
C ALA A 310 -13.74 0.66 -9.04
N LEU A 311 -12.40 0.69 -9.11
CA LEU A 311 -11.54 -0.49 -9.22
C LEU A 311 -11.19 -1.13 -7.88
N GLY A 312 -11.84 -0.68 -6.80
CA GLY A 312 -11.66 -1.21 -5.46
C GLY A 312 -12.96 -1.71 -4.84
N TYR A 313 -12.87 -2.82 -4.12
CA TYR A 313 -13.93 -3.40 -3.33
C TYR A 313 -13.40 -3.82 -1.96
N TYR A 314 -13.94 -3.27 -0.90
CA TYR A 314 -13.48 -3.50 0.45
C TYR A 314 -14.49 -4.30 1.27
N ILE A 315 -14.00 -5.33 1.96
CA ILE A 315 -14.77 -6.15 2.91
C ILE A 315 -14.12 -6.01 4.29
N ASN A 316 -14.90 -5.59 5.28
CA ASN A 316 -14.50 -5.75 6.67
C ASN A 316 -14.78 -7.20 7.10
N THR A 317 -13.73 -7.98 7.34
CA THR A 317 -13.83 -9.43 7.55
C THR A 317 -14.30 -9.83 8.95
N LYS A 318 -14.38 -8.90 9.91
CA LYS A 318 -14.77 -9.15 11.30
C LYS A 318 -16.07 -8.45 11.66
N SER A 319 -16.97 -9.15 12.36
CA SER A 319 -18.20 -8.57 12.88
C SER A 319 -17.92 -7.54 13.99
N GLY A 320 -18.71 -6.47 14.02
CA GLY A 320 -18.77 -5.53 15.15
C GLY A 320 -17.60 -4.53 15.26
N VAL A 321 -16.68 -4.45 14.29
CA VAL A 321 -15.62 -3.45 14.27
C VAL A 321 -16.03 -2.29 13.35
N VAL A 322 -16.28 -1.14 13.95
CA VAL A 322 -16.45 0.14 13.24
C VAL A 322 -15.12 0.88 13.35
N TRP A 323 -14.54 1.28 12.22
CA TRP A 323 -13.32 2.12 12.12
C TRP A 323 -13.70 3.58 12.00
#